data_ac03c5f5118601b2745cc7695c23c0a4
#
_entry.id   ac03c5f5118601b2745cc7695c23c0a4
#
_cell.length_a   1.000
_cell.length_b   1.000
_cell.length_c   1.000
_cell.angle_alpha   90.00
_cell.angle_beta   90.00
_cell.angle_gamma   90.00
#
_symmetry.space_group_name_H-M   'P 1'
#
loop_
_entity.id
_entity.type
_entity.pdbx_description
1 polymer ?
#
loop_
_entity_poly.entity_id
_entity_poly.type
_entity_poly.pdbx_seq_one_letter_code
_entity_poly.pdbx_strand_id
1 'polypeptide(L)'
;NIPERWSVAHLYQAVLNHEEHVSKVDYITTLAGYVHWKLTGEKVLGVGDASGMFPIDPSTHTYETEFIKRFDAIEEVAAQPWKLENLLPRPLVAGTPAGTLTAEGAKLLDPTGTLQPGVVLAPPEGDAGTGMVATNSVRVRTGNVSAGTSIFAMVVLEHKLTRLHPEVDLVTTPAGDLAGMSHANNFTSDLNAWVGLFGQFAAAIGQPVDAGTLYGTLFRAAIADDVDADCGGLLNYPFRSGEFLAGLPEGRPLFARSPEARMSLGNFMRTQLFSAFSPVKIGMDVMTKDEGVAVDSLVGHGGIFTTPKVAQKILAAAFDTPIKVMATAAEGGAWGMAVLAD
;
A
#
# COMPACT_ATOMS: atom_id res chain seq x y z
N ASN A 1 5.42 5.72 -15.33
CA ASN A 1 5.81 4.42 -14.82
C ASN A 1 4.55 3.55 -14.62
N ILE A 2 4.61 2.29 -15.07
CA ILE A 2 3.58 1.29 -14.81
C ILE A 2 4.27 0.17 -14.02
N PRO A 3 3.99 0.06 -12.72
CA PRO A 3 4.56 -1.00 -11.89
C PRO A 3 4.15 -2.40 -12.39
N GLU A 4 5.03 -3.37 -12.21
CA GLU A 4 4.78 -4.76 -12.61
C GLU A 4 3.53 -5.37 -11.94
N ARG A 5 3.15 -4.89 -10.75
CA ARG A 5 1.99 -5.36 -10.00
C ARG A 5 0.63 -4.84 -10.52
N TRP A 6 0.62 -3.89 -11.46
CA TRP A 6 -0.63 -3.36 -12.03
C TRP A 6 -1.28 -4.33 -13.01
N SER A 7 -2.60 -4.31 -13.10
CA SER A 7 -3.36 -5.27 -13.93
C SER A 7 -2.94 -5.24 -15.40
N VAL A 8 -2.66 -4.05 -15.95
CA VAL A 8 -2.21 -3.91 -17.34
C VAL A 8 -0.84 -4.54 -17.60
N ALA A 9 0.07 -4.53 -16.61
CA ALA A 9 1.37 -5.17 -16.73
C ALA A 9 1.23 -6.71 -16.80
N HIS A 10 0.32 -7.28 -16.00
CA HIS A 10 0.00 -8.71 -16.08
C HIS A 10 -0.67 -9.10 -17.40
N LEU A 11 -1.60 -8.26 -17.89
CA LEU A 11 -2.19 -8.47 -19.23
C LEU A 11 -1.11 -8.47 -20.32
N TYR A 12 -0.20 -7.50 -20.28
CA TYR A 12 0.90 -7.42 -21.25
C TYR A 12 1.86 -8.61 -21.14
N GLN A 13 2.17 -9.06 -19.93
CA GLN A 13 2.96 -10.27 -19.71
C GLN A 13 2.30 -11.50 -20.35
N ALA A 14 0.98 -11.67 -20.18
CA ALA A 14 0.24 -12.77 -20.78
C ALA A 14 0.27 -12.69 -22.32
N VAL A 15 0.19 -11.48 -22.90
CA VAL A 15 0.38 -11.25 -24.35
C VAL A 15 1.77 -11.70 -24.80
N LEU A 16 2.82 -11.28 -24.11
CA LEU A 16 4.22 -11.65 -24.43
C LEU A 16 4.49 -13.15 -24.28
N ASN A 17 3.83 -13.80 -23.34
CA ASN A 17 3.90 -15.25 -23.14
C ASN A 17 3.07 -16.05 -24.14
N HIS A 18 2.31 -15.38 -25.02
CA HIS A 18 1.40 -16.00 -25.98
C HIS A 18 0.39 -16.96 -25.31
N GLU A 19 -0.15 -16.58 -24.16
CA GLU A 19 -1.09 -17.42 -23.42
C GLU A 19 -2.40 -17.59 -24.22
N GLU A 20 -2.91 -18.82 -24.31
CA GLU A 20 -4.04 -19.17 -25.20
C GLU A 20 -5.34 -18.39 -24.93
N HIS A 21 -5.55 -17.93 -23.71
CA HIS A 21 -6.75 -17.20 -23.33
C HIS A 21 -6.73 -15.72 -23.75
N VAL A 22 -5.56 -15.14 -24.03
CA VAL A 22 -5.39 -13.69 -24.24
C VAL A 22 -6.30 -13.14 -25.34
N SER A 23 -6.40 -13.87 -26.47
CA SER A 23 -7.28 -13.46 -27.59
C SER A 23 -8.78 -13.52 -27.27
N LYS A 24 -9.16 -14.15 -26.14
CA LYS A 24 -10.55 -14.33 -25.69
C LYS A 24 -10.90 -13.47 -24.49
N VAL A 25 -9.97 -12.61 -24.03
CA VAL A 25 -10.24 -11.70 -22.91
C VAL A 25 -11.29 -10.69 -23.34
N ASP A 26 -12.38 -10.58 -22.56
CA ASP A 26 -13.50 -9.66 -22.76
C ASP A 26 -13.59 -8.62 -21.65
N TYR A 27 -12.98 -8.89 -20.50
CA TYR A 27 -13.01 -8.00 -19.36
C TYR A 27 -11.85 -8.29 -18.40
N ILE A 28 -11.22 -7.25 -17.87
CA ILE A 28 -10.23 -7.34 -16.80
C ILE A 28 -10.67 -6.46 -15.64
N THR A 29 -10.51 -6.93 -14.42
CA THR A 29 -10.85 -6.16 -13.22
C THR A 29 -10.09 -6.69 -12.00
N THR A 30 -10.14 -5.95 -10.91
CA THR A 30 -9.65 -6.41 -9.61
C THR A 30 -10.64 -7.42 -8.99
N LEU A 31 -10.23 -8.09 -7.90
CA LEU A 31 -11.13 -8.96 -7.16
C LEU A 31 -12.34 -8.18 -6.61
N ALA A 32 -12.11 -6.95 -6.12
CA ALA A 32 -13.19 -6.08 -5.65
C ALA A 32 -14.22 -5.79 -6.76
N GLY A 33 -13.74 -5.43 -7.96
CA GLY A 33 -14.59 -5.20 -9.12
C GLY A 33 -15.33 -6.46 -9.57
N TYR A 34 -14.67 -7.64 -9.52
CA TYR A 34 -15.32 -8.90 -9.84
C TYR A 34 -16.48 -9.25 -8.87
N VAL A 35 -16.22 -9.12 -7.57
CA VAL A 35 -17.26 -9.35 -6.56
C VAL A 35 -18.43 -8.37 -6.76
N HIS A 36 -18.12 -7.09 -6.96
CA HIS A 36 -19.14 -6.07 -7.23
C HIS A 36 -19.99 -6.42 -8.46
N TRP A 37 -19.35 -6.79 -9.58
CA TRP A 37 -20.04 -7.21 -10.79
C TRP A 37 -20.96 -8.41 -10.56
N LYS A 38 -20.53 -9.40 -9.76
CA LYS A 38 -21.39 -10.56 -9.42
C LYS A 38 -22.58 -10.18 -8.56
N LEU A 39 -22.48 -9.13 -7.75
CA LEU A 39 -23.56 -8.67 -6.87
C LEU A 39 -24.55 -7.72 -7.57
N THR A 40 -24.07 -6.92 -8.52
CA THR A 40 -24.85 -5.83 -9.12
C THR A 40 -25.12 -6.00 -10.62
N GLY A 41 -24.31 -6.78 -11.32
CA GLY A 41 -24.28 -6.82 -12.79
C GLY A 41 -23.47 -5.68 -13.43
N GLU A 42 -23.02 -4.67 -12.65
CA GLU A 42 -22.29 -3.51 -13.16
C GLU A 42 -20.78 -3.76 -13.23
N LYS A 43 -20.17 -3.47 -14.39
CA LYS A 43 -18.72 -3.54 -14.62
C LYS A 43 -18.06 -2.20 -14.31
N VAL A 44 -18.00 -1.85 -13.02
CA VAL A 44 -17.45 -0.58 -12.51
C VAL A 44 -16.40 -0.83 -11.44
N LEU A 45 -15.59 0.18 -11.16
CA LEU A 45 -14.56 0.15 -10.13
C LEU A 45 -14.41 1.55 -9.52
N GLY A 46 -14.08 1.65 -8.25
CA GLY A 46 -13.72 2.91 -7.64
C GLY A 46 -12.46 3.48 -8.30
N VAL A 47 -12.39 4.79 -8.46
CA VAL A 47 -11.30 5.45 -9.18
C VAL A 47 -9.95 5.22 -8.52
N GLY A 48 -9.92 5.06 -7.19
CA GLY A 48 -8.70 4.73 -6.45
C GLY A 48 -8.15 3.36 -6.84
N ASP A 49 -8.99 2.32 -6.83
CA ASP A 49 -8.61 0.97 -7.23
C ASP A 49 -8.32 0.88 -8.74
N ALA A 50 -9.11 1.58 -9.58
CA ALA A 50 -8.90 1.66 -11.02
C ALA A 50 -7.53 2.25 -11.38
N SER A 51 -7.02 3.20 -10.57
CA SER A 51 -5.68 3.78 -10.76
C SER A 51 -4.53 2.78 -10.60
N GLY A 52 -4.77 1.67 -9.91
CA GLY A 52 -3.85 0.51 -9.82
C GLY A 52 -3.99 -0.48 -10.98
N MET A 53 -4.97 -0.30 -11.86
CA MET A 53 -5.10 -1.09 -13.09
C MET A 53 -4.41 -0.41 -14.27
N PHE A 54 -4.68 0.90 -14.45
CA PHE A 54 -4.13 1.73 -15.51
C PHE A 54 -4.16 3.21 -15.08
N PRO A 55 -3.27 4.08 -15.58
CA PRO A 55 -3.22 5.49 -15.19
C PRO A 55 -4.54 6.24 -15.39
N ILE A 56 -4.93 7.02 -14.40
CA ILE A 56 -6.12 7.89 -14.39
C ILE A 56 -5.69 9.34 -14.70
N ASP A 57 -6.47 10.02 -15.52
CA ASP A 57 -6.40 11.47 -15.63
C ASP A 57 -7.20 12.12 -14.47
N PRO A 58 -6.53 12.82 -13.54
CA PRO A 58 -7.20 13.39 -12.37
C PRO A 58 -8.17 14.53 -12.73
N SER A 59 -8.13 15.06 -13.95
CA SER A 59 -9.06 16.11 -14.39
C SER A 59 -10.41 15.57 -14.86
N THR A 60 -10.42 14.34 -15.37
CA THR A 60 -11.64 13.67 -15.87
C THR A 60 -12.10 12.51 -15.00
N HIS A 61 -11.23 12.03 -14.09
CA HIS A 61 -11.41 10.83 -13.28
C HIS A 61 -11.65 9.56 -14.11
N THR A 62 -11.13 9.55 -15.35
CA THR A 62 -11.18 8.39 -16.25
C THR A 62 -9.77 7.96 -16.63
N TYR A 63 -9.63 6.81 -17.27
CA TYR A 63 -8.33 6.37 -17.76
C TYR A 63 -7.72 7.34 -18.76
N GLU A 64 -6.39 7.54 -18.65
CA GLU A 64 -5.62 8.44 -19.51
C GLU A 64 -5.65 7.95 -20.96
N THR A 65 -6.43 8.62 -21.78
CA THR A 65 -6.71 8.20 -23.17
C THR A 65 -5.46 8.12 -24.04
N GLU A 66 -4.50 9.02 -23.86
CA GLU A 66 -3.27 9.00 -24.64
C GLU A 66 -2.41 7.79 -24.30
N PHE A 67 -2.41 7.35 -23.04
CA PHE A 67 -1.69 6.16 -22.62
C PHE A 67 -2.39 4.88 -23.11
N ILE A 68 -3.72 4.85 -23.15
CA ILE A 68 -4.46 3.73 -23.78
C ILE A 68 -4.04 3.58 -25.26
N LYS A 69 -4.02 4.70 -26.02
CA LYS A 69 -3.60 4.67 -27.43
C LYS A 69 -2.17 4.17 -27.59
N ARG A 70 -1.25 4.58 -26.71
CA ARG A 70 0.13 4.10 -26.72
C ARG A 70 0.23 2.62 -26.42
N PHE A 71 -0.52 2.13 -25.47
CA PHE A 71 -0.57 0.70 -25.13
C PHE A 71 -1.13 -0.12 -26.29
N ASP A 72 -2.25 0.32 -26.87
CA ASP A 72 -2.89 -0.34 -28.02
C ASP A 72 -2.02 -0.32 -29.30
N ALA A 73 -1.01 0.57 -29.38
CA ALA A 73 -0.08 0.68 -30.49
C ALA A 73 1.17 -0.22 -30.34
N ILE A 74 1.38 -0.87 -29.19
CA ILE A 74 2.45 -1.85 -29.00
C ILE A 74 2.18 -3.01 -29.97
N GLU A 75 3.19 -3.46 -30.72
CA GLU A 75 3.05 -4.44 -31.81
C GLU A 75 2.28 -5.69 -31.39
N GLU A 76 2.67 -6.30 -30.27
CA GLU A 76 2.06 -7.54 -29.74
C GLU A 76 0.62 -7.31 -29.24
N VAL A 77 0.33 -6.12 -28.75
CA VAL A 77 -1.01 -5.71 -28.30
C VAL A 77 -1.90 -5.38 -29.51
N ALA A 78 -1.37 -4.68 -30.49
CA ALA A 78 -2.09 -4.31 -31.72
C ALA A 78 -2.56 -5.53 -32.52
N ALA A 79 -1.87 -6.67 -32.37
CA ALA A 79 -2.24 -7.94 -32.97
C ALA A 79 -3.44 -8.62 -32.28
N GLN A 80 -3.88 -8.14 -31.13
CA GLN A 80 -5.01 -8.71 -30.39
C GLN A 80 -6.35 -8.24 -30.96
N PRO A 81 -7.44 -9.04 -30.83
CA PRO A 81 -8.76 -8.69 -31.36
C PRO A 81 -9.49 -7.63 -30.55
N TRP A 82 -8.99 -7.26 -29.38
CA TRP A 82 -9.58 -6.29 -28.46
C TRP A 82 -8.79 -4.97 -28.41
N LYS A 83 -9.40 -3.97 -27.80
CA LYS A 83 -8.75 -2.72 -27.41
C LYS A 83 -8.84 -2.56 -25.91
N LEU A 84 -7.81 -1.99 -25.27
CA LEU A 84 -7.72 -1.90 -23.81
C LEU A 84 -8.93 -1.19 -23.19
N GLU A 85 -9.42 -0.11 -23.82
CA GLU A 85 -10.58 0.65 -23.32
C GLU A 85 -11.85 -0.21 -23.17
N ASN A 86 -12.01 -1.24 -23.99
CA ASN A 86 -13.17 -2.14 -23.95
C ASN A 86 -13.04 -3.21 -22.86
N LEU A 87 -11.83 -3.46 -22.38
CA LEU A 87 -11.55 -4.45 -21.33
C LEU A 87 -11.64 -3.89 -19.92
N LEU A 88 -11.39 -2.58 -19.75
CA LEU A 88 -11.30 -1.94 -18.45
C LEU A 88 -12.69 -1.67 -17.84
N PRO A 89 -12.86 -1.76 -16.50
CA PRO A 89 -14.06 -1.30 -15.81
C PRO A 89 -14.20 0.21 -15.92
N ARG A 90 -15.43 0.71 -15.89
CA ARG A 90 -15.66 2.16 -15.82
C ARG A 90 -15.31 2.69 -14.43
N PRO A 91 -14.38 3.67 -14.28
CA PRO A 91 -14.05 4.25 -12.99
C PRO A 91 -15.19 5.14 -12.46
N LEU A 92 -15.39 5.12 -11.15
CA LEU A 92 -16.36 5.95 -10.43
C LEU A 92 -15.70 6.60 -9.22
N VAL A 93 -15.97 7.87 -8.99
CA VAL A 93 -15.53 8.55 -7.76
C VAL A 93 -16.40 8.15 -6.56
N ALA A 94 -15.87 8.23 -5.36
CA ALA A 94 -16.60 8.02 -4.11
C ALA A 94 -17.87 8.87 -4.04
N GLY A 95 -18.93 8.34 -3.44
CA GLY A 95 -20.24 8.99 -3.38
C GLY A 95 -21.11 8.84 -4.64
N THR A 96 -20.59 8.19 -5.70
CA THR A 96 -21.37 7.89 -6.89
C THR A 96 -22.06 6.53 -6.71
N PRO A 97 -23.38 6.38 -6.96
CA PRO A 97 -24.04 5.08 -6.96
C PRO A 97 -23.40 4.15 -8.01
N ALA A 98 -23.00 2.96 -7.60
CA ALA A 98 -22.30 1.99 -8.44
C ALA A 98 -23.19 0.81 -8.86
N GLY A 99 -24.49 0.92 -8.71
CA GLY A 99 -25.48 -0.11 -9.00
C GLY A 99 -26.24 -0.52 -7.75
N THR A 100 -27.12 -1.49 -7.93
CA THR A 100 -27.97 -2.01 -6.84
C THR A 100 -27.78 -3.51 -6.71
N LEU A 101 -27.89 -4.02 -5.49
CA LEU A 101 -27.86 -5.45 -5.22
C LEU A 101 -28.98 -6.15 -5.99
N THR A 102 -28.62 -7.09 -6.85
CA THR A 102 -29.58 -7.91 -7.62
C THR A 102 -30.15 -9.02 -6.76
N ALA A 103 -31.22 -9.68 -7.23
CA ALA A 103 -31.79 -10.85 -6.55
C ALA A 103 -30.79 -12.02 -6.49
N GLU A 104 -29.99 -12.20 -7.56
CA GLU A 104 -28.93 -13.20 -7.62
C GLU A 104 -27.78 -12.84 -6.64
N GLY A 105 -27.41 -11.57 -6.57
CA GLY A 105 -26.40 -11.07 -5.64
C GLY A 105 -26.83 -11.24 -4.18
N ALA A 106 -28.09 -10.90 -3.87
CA ALA A 106 -28.64 -11.10 -2.53
C ALA A 106 -28.61 -12.58 -2.13
N LYS A 107 -29.02 -13.48 -3.03
CA LYS A 107 -29.00 -14.93 -2.80
C LYS A 107 -27.57 -15.49 -2.64
N LEU A 108 -26.61 -14.92 -3.35
CA LEU A 108 -25.19 -15.31 -3.25
C LEU A 108 -24.65 -14.98 -1.86
N LEU A 109 -24.99 -13.82 -1.31
CA LEU A 109 -24.54 -13.37 0.02
C LEU A 109 -25.32 -14.05 1.16
N ASP A 110 -26.63 -14.22 0.98
CA ASP A 110 -27.51 -14.78 1.98
C ASP A 110 -28.46 -15.83 1.38
N PRO A 111 -28.04 -17.12 1.40
CA PRO A 111 -28.90 -18.21 0.93
C PRO A 111 -30.19 -18.38 1.72
N THR A 112 -30.32 -17.80 2.93
CA THR A 112 -31.55 -17.87 3.75
C THR A 112 -32.68 -17.00 3.22
N GLY A 113 -32.36 -16.00 2.35
CA GLY A 113 -33.33 -15.10 1.74
C GLY A 113 -33.77 -13.94 2.64
N THR A 114 -33.08 -13.70 3.76
CA THR A 114 -33.35 -12.55 4.63
C THR A 114 -32.88 -11.25 3.97
N LEU A 115 -31.72 -11.26 3.30
CA LEU A 115 -31.19 -10.11 2.56
C LEU A 115 -32.01 -9.88 1.28
N GLN A 116 -32.59 -8.69 1.16
CA GLN A 116 -33.42 -8.33 0.02
C GLN A 116 -32.59 -7.57 -1.05
N PRO A 117 -32.93 -7.70 -2.34
CA PRO A 117 -32.31 -6.91 -3.41
C PRO A 117 -32.71 -5.43 -3.32
N GLY A 118 -32.01 -4.57 -4.07
CA GLY A 118 -32.29 -3.15 -4.20
C GLY A 118 -31.45 -2.21 -3.34
N VAL A 119 -30.56 -2.74 -2.47
CA VAL A 119 -29.60 -1.93 -1.74
C VAL A 119 -28.63 -1.31 -2.74
N VAL A 120 -28.41 0.02 -2.64
CA VAL A 120 -27.42 0.73 -3.45
C VAL A 120 -26.02 0.36 -2.96
N LEU A 121 -25.10 0.08 -3.89
CA LEU A 121 -23.71 -0.19 -3.59
C LEU A 121 -22.84 1.01 -3.97
N ALA A 122 -21.84 1.28 -3.13
CA ALA A 122 -20.76 2.24 -3.43
C ALA A 122 -19.77 1.63 -4.45
N PRO A 123 -18.96 2.48 -5.14
CA PRO A 123 -17.87 1.98 -5.98
C PRO A 123 -16.90 1.10 -5.18
N PRO A 124 -16.55 -0.10 -5.69
CA PRO A 124 -15.63 -0.98 -4.99
C PRO A 124 -14.21 -0.39 -5.01
N GLU A 125 -13.58 -0.28 -3.86
CA GLU A 125 -12.25 0.30 -3.67
C GLU A 125 -11.27 -0.71 -3.05
N GLY A 126 -9.96 -0.48 -3.31
CA GLY A 126 -8.88 -1.25 -2.70
C GLY A 126 -8.54 -0.79 -1.27
N ASP A 127 -7.66 -1.54 -0.60
CA ASP A 127 -7.22 -1.28 0.77
C ASP A 127 -6.47 0.05 0.94
N ALA A 128 -5.72 0.48 -0.08
CA ALA A 128 -5.00 1.75 -0.07
C ALA A 128 -5.97 2.95 0.00
N GLY A 129 -6.96 3.00 -0.88
CA GLY A 129 -7.97 4.06 -0.89
C GLY A 129 -8.84 4.07 0.37
N THR A 130 -9.31 2.88 0.79
CA THR A 130 -10.09 2.75 2.03
C THR A 130 -9.29 3.14 3.27
N GLY A 131 -7.98 2.84 3.30
CA GLY A 131 -7.07 3.28 4.35
C GLY A 131 -6.91 4.80 4.42
N MET A 132 -6.86 5.48 3.27
CA MET A 132 -6.83 6.95 3.21
C MET A 132 -8.12 7.57 3.75
N VAL A 133 -9.27 7.01 3.41
CA VAL A 133 -10.58 7.46 3.94
C VAL A 133 -10.65 7.23 5.45
N ALA A 134 -10.31 6.04 5.91
CA ALA A 134 -10.32 5.68 7.33
C ALA A 134 -9.47 6.60 8.20
N THR A 135 -8.37 7.09 7.64
CA THR A 135 -7.43 7.98 8.32
C THR A 135 -7.71 9.47 8.07
N ASN A 136 -8.76 9.79 7.31
CA ASN A 136 -9.06 11.17 6.88
C ASN A 136 -7.84 11.84 6.21
N SER A 137 -7.14 11.09 5.36
CA SER A 137 -5.90 11.50 4.69
C SER A 137 -6.10 11.71 3.18
N VAL A 138 -7.28 12.19 2.80
CA VAL A 138 -7.68 12.40 1.39
C VAL A 138 -7.51 13.83 0.91
N ARG A 139 -7.09 14.76 1.77
CA ARG A 139 -6.84 16.14 1.38
C ARG A 139 -5.44 16.33 0.86
N VAL A 140 -5.28 17.26 -0.10
CA VAL A 140 -3.97 17.71 -0.59
C VAL A 140 -3.01 18.00 0.58
N ARG A 141 -1.75 17.61 0.44
CA ARG A 141 -0.66 17.73 1.43
C ARG A 141 -0.85 16.87 2.69
N THR A 142 -1.82 15.97 2.70
CA THR A 142 -1.95 14.95 3.73
C THR A 142 -1.74 13.57 3.14
N GLY A 143 -1.58 12.58 3.98
CA GLY A 143 -1.40 11.23 3.53
C GLY A 143 -1.42 10.23 4.69
N ASN A 144 -1.17 8.98 4.36
CA ASN A 144 -1.10 7.91 5.35
C ASN A 144 0.14 7.02 5.16
N VAL A 145 0.50 6.33 6.22
CA VAL A 145 1.49 5.25 6.19
C VAL A 145 0.80 3.96 6.63
N SER A 146 0.68 3.01 5.71
CA SER A 146 0.17 1.68 5.98
C SER A 146 1.32 0.72 6.21
N ALA A 147 1.35 0.07 7.37
CA ALA A 147 2.47 -0.75 7.82
C ALA A 147 1.99 -2.16 8.21
N GLY A 148 2.17 -3.09 7.29
CA GLY A 148 1.84 -4.51 7.43
C GLY A 148 3.04 -5.42 7.18
N THR A 149 2.90 -6.43 6.33
CA THR A 149 4.01 -7.26 5.82
C THR A 149 4.91 -6.44 4.91
N SER A 150 4.31 -5.62 4.05
CA SER A 150 4.92 -4.52 3.30
C SER A 150 4.60 -3.18 3.98
N ILE A 151 5.21 -2.12 3.50
CA ILE A 151 4.91 -0.75 3.94
C ILE A 151 4.73 0.14 2.73
N PHE A 152 3.76 1.05 2.79
CA PHE A 152 3.65 2.13 1.84
C PHE A 152 3.28 3.45 2.52
N ALA A 153 3.75 4.55 1.94
CA ALA A 153 3.36 5.89 2.28
C ALA A 153 2.69 6.54 1.07
N MET A 154 1.51 7.10 1.28
CA MET A 154 0.76 7.83 0.25
C MET A 154 0.64 9.28 0.63
N VAL A 155 0.82 10.19 -0.33
CA VAL A 155 0.67 11.64 -0.16
C VAL A 155 -0.23 12.16 -1.26
N VAL A 156 -1.28 12.91 -0.92
CA VAL A 156 -2.13 13.61 -1.90
C VAL A 156 -1.37 14.83 -2.42
N LEU A 157 -1.11 14.84 -3.72
CA LEU A 157 -0.23 15.79 -4.38
C LEU A 157 -0.93 17.10 -4.70
N GLU A 158 -0.22 18.24 -4.59
CA GLU A 158 -0.69 19.54 -5.03
C GLU A 158 -0.59 19.72 -6.56
N HIS A 159 0.33 19.00 -7.18
CA HIS A 159 0.62 19.08 -8.61
C HIS A 159 1.17 17.75 -9.12
N LYS A 160 1.13 17.55 -10.43
CA LYS A 160 1.79 16.40 -11.07
C LYS A 160 3.30 16.47 -10.85
N LEU A 161 3.96 15.32 -10.70
CA LEU A 161 5.41 15.26 -10.65
C LEU A 161 6.01 15.77 -11.97
N THR A 162 7.16 16.42 -11.88
CA THR A 162 7.80 17.08 -13.03
C THR A 162 8.46 16.10 -14.00
N ARG A 163 8.82 14.92 -13.49
CA ARG A 163 9.46 13.83 -14.28
C ARG A 163 9.04 12.46 -13.78
N LEU A 164 9.44 11.44 -14.53
CA LEU A 164 9.26 10.05 -14.13
C LEU A 164 10.21 9.69 -12.98
N HIS A 165 9.65 9.15 -11.92
CA HIS A 165 10.38 8.56 -10.80
C HIS A 165 9.93 7.10 -10.65
N PRO A 166 10.82 6.13 -10.88
CA PRO A 166 10.46 4.73 -10.69
C PRO A 166 10.16 4.36 -9.23
N GLU A 167 10.64 5.16 -8.27
CA GLU A 167 10.44 4.98 -6.82
C GLU A 167 9.04 5.42 -6.34
N VAL A 168 8.28 6.12 -7.18
CA VAL A 168 6.96 6.67 -6.84
C VAL A 168 5.92 6.21 -7.84
N ASP A 169 4.89 5.52 -7.37
CA ASP A 169 3.72 5.20 -8.17
C ASP A 169 2.69 6.32 -8.06
N LEU A 170 2.12 6.69 -9.19
CA LEU A 170 1.03 7.67 -9.23
C LEU A 170 -0.30 6.93 -9.27
N VAL A 171 -1.08 7.10 -8.23
CA VAL A 171 -2.43 6.57 -8.06
C VAL A 171 -3.40 7.69 -7.73
N THR A 172 -4.66 7.39 -7.47
CA THR A 172 -5.64 8.40 -7.04
C THR A 172 -6.24 8.03 -5.69
N THR A 173 -6.75 9.05 -4.99
CA THR A 173 -7.66 8.85 -3.87
C THR A 173 -9.01 8.34 -4.38
N PRO A 174 -9.91 7.81 -3.53
CA PRO A 174 -11.28 7.49 -3.92
C PRO A 174 -12.10 8.68 -4.45
N ALA A 175 -11.67 9.92 -4.15
CA ALA A 175 -12.24 11.14 -4.70
C ALA A 175 -11.68 11.52 -6.08
N GLY A 176 -10.62 10.84 -6.55
CA GLY A 176 -9.98 11.10 -7.83
C GLY A 176 -8.77 12.04 -7.78
N ASP A 177 -8.41 12.55 -6.61
CA ASP A 177 -7.21 13.38 -6.45
C ASP A 177 -5.94 12.57 -6.63
N LEU A 178 -4.93 13.17 -7.28
CA LEU A 178 -3.66 12.50 -7.52
C LEU A 178 -2.89 12.26 -6.22
N ALA A 179 -2.38 11.04 -6.04
CA ALA A 179 -1.55 10.66 -4.91
C ALA A 179 -0.26 9.99 -5.38
N GLY A 180 0.86 10.37 -4.75
CA GLY A 180 2.13 9.68 -4.89
C GLY A 180 2.25 8.59 -3.83
N MET A 181 2.64 7.38 -4.23
CA MET A 181 2.83 6.24 -3.34
C MET A 181 4.26 5.74 -3.42
N SER A 182 4.94 5.72 -2.28
CA SER A 182 6.19 4.97 -2.07
C SER A 182 5.85 3.64 -1.44
N HIS A 183 6.19 2.53 -2.09
CA HIS A 183 5.84 1.18 -1.63
C HIS A 183 7.09 0.31 -1.51
N ALA A 184 7.29 -0.30 -0.35
CA ALA A 184 8.38 -1.25 -0.09
C ALA A 184 7.83 -2.65 0.24
N ASN A 185 8.42 -3.68 -0.36
CA ASN A 185 7.99 -5.06 -0.19
C ASN A 185 8.37 -5.63 1.18
N ASN A 186 9.52 -5.20 1.72
CA ASN A 186 10.09 -5.74 2.95
C ASN A 186 9.87 -4.79 4.11
N PHE A 187 9.10 -5.22 5.10
CA PHE A 187 8.90 -4.42 6.31
C PHE A 187 8.97 -5.28 7.58
N THR A 188 7.88 -5.98 7.96
CA THR A 188 7.85 -6.67 9.26
C THR A 188 8.42 -8.08 9.24
N SER A 189 8.64 -8.71 8.09
CA SER A 189 9.01 -10.13 8.02
C SER A 189 10.36 -10.44 8.69
N ASP A 190 11.37 -9.60 8.49
CA ASP A 190 12.67 -9.76 9.16
C ASP A 190 12.59 -9.34 10.63
N LEU A 191 11.91 -8.23 10.91
CA LEU A 191 11.66 -7.76 12.27
C LEU A 191 10.96 -8.83 13.14
N ASN A 192 9.95 -9.49 12.58
CA ASN A 192 9.22 -10.58 13.26
C ASN A 192 10.11 -11.79 13.55
N ALA A 193 11.06 -12.10 12.65
CA ALA A 193 12.02 -13.18 12.89
C ALA A 193 12.90 -12.89 14.11
N TRP A 194 13.40 -11.67 14.24
CA TRP A 194 14.19 -11.24 15.39
C TRP A 194 13.37 -11.21 16.68
N VAL A 195 12.15 -10.65 16.65
CA VAL A 195 11.25 -10.67 17.81
C VAL A 195 10.95 -12.12 18.25
N GLY A 196 10.69 -13.00 17.27
CA GLY A 196 10.48 -14.44 17.53
C GLY A 196 11.68 -15.09 18.21
N LEU A 197 12.92 -14.74 17.83
CA LEU A 197 14.13 -15.23 18.47
C LEU A 197 14.20 -14.81 19.95
N PHE A 198 13.87 -13.56 20.28
CA PHE A 198 13.80 -13.10 21.68
C PHE A 198 12.71 -13.84 22.47
N GLY A 199 11.57 -14.13 21.85
CA GLY A 199 10.52 -14.95 22.46
C GLY A 199 10.97 -16.38 22.76
N GLN A 200 11.70 -17.01 21.83
CA GLN A 200 12.29 -18.35 22.04
C GLN A 200 13.32 -18.32 23.18
N PHE A 201 14.14 -17.30 23.25
CA PHE A 201 15.09 -17.14 24.37
C PHE A 201 14.36 -17.02 25.71
N ALA A 202 13.32 -16.16 25.78
CA ALA A 202 12.53 -16.00 27.01
C ALA A 202 11.90 -17.33 27.47
N ALA A 203 11.34 -18.10 26.55
CA ALA A 203 10.80 -19.41 26.83
C ALA A 203 11.88 -20.40 27.29
N ALA A 204 13.06 -20.41 26.67
CA ALA A 204 14.16 -21.33 27.02
C ALA A 204 14.70 -21.09 28.45
N ILE A 205 14.63 -19.86 28.96
CA ILE A 205 15.01 -19.56 30.37
C ILE A 205 13.83 -19.68 31.34
N GLY A 206 12.69 -20.24 30.91
CA GLY A 206 11.51 -20.43 31.75
C GLY A 206 10.68 -19.18 32.04
N GLN A 207 10.83 -18.13 31.22
CA GLN A 207 10.12 -16.86 31.34
C GLN A 207 9.34 -16.55 30.03
N PRO A 208 8.37 -17.39 29.61
CA PRO A 208 7.62 -17.13 28.40
C PRO A 208 6.84 -15.81 28.50
N VAL A 209 6.84 -15.03 27.43
CA VAL A 209 6.21 -13.72 27.36
C VAL A 209 5.17 -13.72 26.22
N ASP A 210 4.00 -13.14 26.43
CA ASP A 210 3.01 -12.97 25.39
C ASP A 210 3.52 -12.00 24.29
N ALA A 211 2.99 -12.15 23.09
CA ALA A 211 3.44 -11.40 21.92
C ALA A 211 3.34 -9.88 22.10
N GLY A 212 2.22 -9.39 22.66
CA GLY A 212 2.00 -7.93 22.85
C GLY A 212 3.04 -7.31 23.78
N THR A 213 3.31 -7.96 24.91
CA THR A 213 4.34 -7.55 25.87
C THR A 213 5.73 -7.61 25.25
N LEU A 214 6.03 -8.66 24.49
CA LEU A 214 7.33 -8.84 23.84
C LEU A 214 7.60 -7.74 22.81
N TYR A 215 6.69 -7.52 21.85
CA TYR A 215 6.80 -6.43 20.87
C TYR A 215 6.90 -5.07 21.55
N GLY A 216 6.01 -4.79 22.49
CA GLY A 216 6.01 -3.51 23.21
C GLY A 216 7.31 -3.24 23.97
N THR A 217 7.90 -4.26 24.57
CA THR A 217 9.18 -4.15 25.30
C THR A 217 10.34 -3.87 24.35
N LEU A 218 10.46 -4.70 23.30
CA LEU A 218 11.54 -4.57 22.31
C LEU A 218 11.47 -3.25 21.56
N PHE A 219 10.28 -2.83 21.12
CA PHE A 219 10.12 -1.58 20.39
C PHE A 219 10.40 -0.36 21.25
N ARG A 220 9.96 -0.32 22.52
CA ARG A 220 10.31 0.77 23.44
C ARG A 220 11.81 0.85 23.72
N ALA A 221 12.51 -0.27 23.74
CA ALA A 221 13.97 -0.26 23.88
C ALA A 221 14.66 0.56 22.78
N ALA A 222 14.13 0.57 21.56
CA ALA A 222 14.70 1.30 20.41
C ALA A 222 14.69 2.83 20.57
N ILE A 223 13.84 3.37 21.46
CA ILE A 223 13.69 4.82 21.71
C ILE A 223 14.06 5.23 23.12
N ALA A 224 14.72 4.36 23.89
CA ALA A 224 15.22 4.68 25.22
C ALA A 224 16.35 5.74 25.17
N ASP A 225 16.56 6.45 26.26
CA ASP A 225 17.47 7.61 26.31
C ASP A 225 18.97 7.23 26.15
N ASP A 226 19.31 5.98 26.44
CA ASP A 226 20.69 5.43 26.34
C ASP A 226 21.03 4.82 24.98
N VAL A 227 20.11 4.93 24.00
CA VAL A 227 20.31 4.39 22.64
C VAL A 227 21.06 5.39 21.76
N ASP A 228 22.12 4.93 21.08
CA ASP A 228 22.93 5.77 20.22
C ASP A 228 22.15 6.27 18.99
N ALA A 229 22.40 7.51 18.60
CA ALA A 229 21.75 8.12 17.42
C ALA A 229 22.08 7.35 16.12
N ASP A 230 23.30 6.83 16.03
CA ASP A 230 23.84 6.06 14.90
C ASP A 230 23.64 4.53 15.08
N CYS A 231 22.76 4.13 15.98
CA CYS A 231 22.52 2.71 16.31
C CYS A 231 23.79 1.99 16.84
N GLY A 232 24.75 2.71 17.39
CA GLY A 232 26.01 2.16 17.86
C GLY A 232 26.89 1.50 16.80
N GLY A 233 26.77 1.93 15.56
CA GLY A 233 27.52 1.37 14.41
C GLY A 233 27.00 0.03 13.94
N LEU A 234 25.77 -0.35 14.27
CA LEU A 234 25.09 -1.55 13.76
C LEU A 234 24.42 -1.26 12.41
N LEU A 235 24.43 -2.24 11.50
CA LEU A 235 23.77 -2.18 10.20
C LEU A 235 22.90 -3.41 10.00
N ASN A 236 21.74 -3.21 9.41
CA ASN A 236 20.81 -4.28 9.01
C ASN A 236 20.27 -4.04 7.61
N TYR A 237 20.23 -5.09 6.81
CA TYR A 237 19.58 -5.15 5.51
C TYR A 237 18.44 -6.17 5.64
N PRO A 238 17.17 -5.74 5.82
CA PRO A 238 16.05 -6.61 6.21
C PRO A 238 15.40 -7.32 5.02
N PHE A 239 16.05 -7.32 3.85
CA PHE A 239 15.45 -7.72 2.58
C PHE A 239 15.37 -9.24 2.47
N ARG A 240 14.21 -9.81 2.74
CA ARG A 240 13.92 -11.24 2.57
C ARG A 240 13.44 -11.60 1.16
N SER A 241 12.97 -10.62 0.41
CA SER A 241 12.64 -10.70 -1.01
C SER A 241 13.34 -9.56 -1.75
N GLY A 242 13.21 -9.50 -3.07
CA GLY A 242 13.67 -8.35 -3.83
C GLY A 242 13.06 -7.05 -3.30
N GLU A 243 13.82 -5.96 -3.36
CA GLU A 243 13.38 -4.62 -2.95
C GLU A 243 13.74 -3.61 -4.03
N PHE A 244 12.76 -3.24 -4.82
CA PHE A 244 12.92 -2.35 -5.96
C PHE A 244 13.47 -0.97 -5.55
N LEU A 245 12.97 -0.40 -4.45
CA LEU A 245 13.42 0.90 -3.94
C LEU A 245 14.90 0.90 -3.54
N ALA A 246 15.43 -0.26 -3.17
CA ALA A 246 16.85 -0.43 -2.84
C ALA A 246 17.69 -0.96 -4.02
N GLY A 247 17.10 -1.14 -5.21
CA GLY A 247 17.75 -1.69 -6.40
C GLY A 247 18.18 -3.17 -6.26
N LEU A 248 17.49 -3.95 -5.42
CA LEU A 248 17.81 -5.34 -5.13
C LEU A 248 16.82 -6.28 -5.83
N PRO A 249 17.25 -7.09 -6.80
CA PRO A 249 16.37 -8.03 -7.49
C PRO A 249 16.01 -9.25 -6.61
N GLU A 250 16.86 -9.61 -5.65
CA GLU A 250 16.68 -10.76 -4.76
C GLU A 250 16.85 -10.37 -3.30
N GLY A 251 16.14 -11.06 -2.41
CA GLY A 251 16.27 -10.87 -0.96
C GLY A 251 17.52 -11.55 -0.41
N ARG A 252 18.24 -10.83 0.47
CA ARG A 252 19.39 -11.37 1.19
C ARG A 252 19.57 -10.63 2.52
N PRO A 253 18.86 -11.05 3.58
CA PRO A 253 19.01 -10.42 4.89
C PRO A 253 20.45 -10.50 5.37
N LEU A 254 20.96 -9.39 5.89
CA LEU A 254 22.30 -9.28 6.42
C LEU A 254 22.33 -8.36 7.63
N PHE A 255 22.81 -8.86 8.75
CA PHE A 255 23.14 -8.05 9.92
C PHE A 255 24.67 -7.95 10.05
N ALA A 256 25.18 -6.73 10.08
CA ALA A 256 26.61 -6.46 10.13
C ALA A 256 26.98 -5.49 11.25
N ARG A 257 28.20 -5.60 11.77
CA ARG A 257 28.76 -4.69 12.76
C ARG A 257 30.28 -4.61 12.62
N SER A 258 30.86 -3.48 13.00
CA SER A 258 32.32 -3.35 13.16
C SER A 258 32.76 -3.91 14.53
N PRO A 259 34.07 -4.15 14.73
CA PRO A 259 34.59 -4.56 16.04
C PRO A 259 34.31 -3.53 17.15
N GLU A 260 34.20 -2.25 16.80
CA GLU A 260 33.97 -1.14 17.73
C GLU A 260 32.47 -0.88 17.98
N ALA A 261 31.58 -1.58 17.26
CA ALA A 261 30.14 -1.36 17.38
C ALA A 261 29.64 -1.67 18.80
N ARG A 262 28.80 -0.78 19.31
CA ARG A 262 28.20 -0.92 20.63
C ARG A 262 26.87 -1.69 20.54
N MET A 263 26.94 -2.98 20.77
CA MET A 263 25.78 -3.89 20.69
C MET A 263 25.01 -3.88 22.02
N SER A 264 23.90 -3.16 22.07
CA SER A 264 22.90 -3.18 23.14
C SER A 264 21.54 -3.55 22.58
N LEU A 265 20.59 -3.93 23.44
CA LEU A 265 19.21 -4.22 23.01
C LEU A 265 18.58 -3.00 22.33
N GLY A 266 18.79 -1.81 22.88
CA GLY A 266 18.28 -0.56 22.32
C GLY A 266 18.86 -0.25 20.95
N ASN A 267 20.19 -0.30 20.79
CA ASN A 267 20.85 -0.09 19.51
C ASN A 267 20.42 -1.13 18.47
N PHE A 268 20.35 -2.40 18.86
CA PHE A 268 19.90 -3.48 17.99
C PHE A 268 18.47 -3.21 17.49
N MET A 269 17.52 -2.94 18.39
CA MET A 269 16.12 -2.73 18.00
C MET A 269 15.92 -1.44 17.22
N ARG A 270 16.69 -0.36 17.50
CA ARG A 270 16.68 0.85 16.68
C ARG A 270 17.16 0.57 15.26
N THR A 271 18.24 -0.21 15.12
CA THR A 271 18.76 -0.65 13.81
C THR A 271 17.69 -1.40 13.03
N GLN A 272 16.99 -2.36 13.67
CA GLN A 272 15.94 -3.13 13.03
C GLN A 272 14.79 -2.23 12.53
N LEU A 273 14.33 -1.28 13.35
CA LEU A 273 13.25 -0.37 12.99
C LEU A 273 13.68 0.63 11.90
N PHE A 274 14.88 1.20 12.00
CA PHE A 274 15.37 2.14 10.98
C PHE A 274 15.52 1.46 9.63
N SER A 275 16.08 0.25 9.60
CA SER A 275 16.25 -0.50 8.36
C SER A 275 14.91 -0.92 7.74
N ALA A 276 13.91 -1.27 8.56
CA ALA A 276 12.58 -1.59 8.08
C ALA A 276 11.89 -0.37 7.41
N PHE A 277 12.09 0.83 7.95
CA PHE A 277 11.50 2.06 7.39
C PHE A 277 12.33 2.68 6.25
N SER A 278 13.60 2.30 6.09
CA SER A 278 14.49 2.96 5.14
C SER A 278 14.04 2.91 3.68
N PRO A 279 13.46 1.82 3.15
CA PRO A 279 13.06 1.79 1.74
C PRO A 279 11.95 2.80 1.42
N VAL A 280 10.91 2.88 2.24
CA VAL A 280 9.80 3.82 2.00
C VAL A 280 10.24 5.28 2.10
N LYS A 281 11.32 5.55 2.86
CA LYS A 281 11.93 6.89 2.93
C LYS A 281 12.52 7.32 1.58
N ILE A 282 13.03 6.40 0.77
CA ILE A 282 13.60 6.72 -0.55
C ILE A 282 12.54 7.40 -1.42
N GLY A 283 11.36 6.81 -1.58
CA GLY A 283 10.29 7.42 -2.36
C GLY A 283 9.71 8.69 -1.72
N MET A 284 9.67 8.77 -0.38
CA MET A 284 9.29 9.99 0.31
C MET A 284 10.28 11.13 0.05
N ASP A 285 11.58 10.86 0.04
CA ASP A 285 12.61 11.86 -0.28
C ASP A 285 12.49 12.33 -1.73
N VAL A 286 12.21 11.45 -2.67
CA VAL A 286 11.90 11.83 -4.06
C VAL A 286 10.74 12.82 -4.11
N MET A 287 9.62 12.53 -3.46
CA MET A 287 8.47 13.43 -3.44
C MET A 287 8.80 14.76 -2.77
N THR A 288 9.38 14.74 -1.57
CA THR A 288 9.53 15.96 -0.77
C THR A 288 10.76 16.77 -1.13
N LYS A 289 11.88 16.15 -1.52
CA LYS A 289 13.15 16.83 -1.80
C LYS A 289 13.37 17.10 -3.28
N ASP A 290 13.11 16.12 -4.14
CA ASP A 290 13.37 16.26 -5.58
C ASP A 290 12.22 16.99 -6.29
N GLU A 291 10.97 16.68 -5.91
CA GLU A 291 9.77 17.26 -6.52
C GLU A 291 9.14 18.41 -5.70
N GLY A 292 9.65 18.66 -4.49
CA GLY A 292 9.19 19.76 -3.64
C GLY A 292 7.76 19.62 -3.13
N VAL A 293 7.23 18.38 -3.08
CA VAL A 293 5.89 18.11 -2.55
C VAL A 293 5.85 18.46 -1.07
N ALA A 294 4.93 19.34 -0.70
CA ALA A 294 4.71 19.69 0.70
C ALA A 294 3.82 18.66 1.39
N VAL A 295 4.18 18.27 2.62
CA VAL A 295 3.41 17.31 3.42
C VAL A 295 3.15 17.90 4.80
N ASP A 296 1.88 18.20 5.10
CA ASP A 296 1.50 18.81 6.38
C ASP A 296 1.44 17.78 7.52
N SER A 297 0.96 16.58 7.22
CA SER A 297 0.95 15.46 8.16
C SER A 297 0.64 14.14 7.50
N LEU A 298 1.10 13.06 8.10
CA LEU A 298 0.75 11.68 7.75
C LEU A 298 0.04 10.99 8.91
N VAL A 299 -0.83 10.03 8.61
CA VAL A 299 -1.49 9.19 9.61
C VAL A 299 -1.01 7.76 9.47
N GLY A 300 -0.35 7.24 10.53
CA GLY A 300 0.12 5.87 10.57
C GLY A 300 -0.96 4.89 11.00
N HIS A 301 -1.06 3.74 10.34
CA HIS A 301 -1.88 2.62 10.74
C HIS A 301 -1.19 1.28 10.48
N GLY A 302 -1.65 0.23 11.16
CA GLY A 302 -1.04 -1.10 11.15
C GLY A 302 -0.40 -1.48 12.50
N GLY A 303 -0.05 -2.76 12.64
CA GLY A 303 0.36 -3.34 13.92
C GLY A 303 1.55 -2.67 14.61
N ILE A 304 2.50 -2.10 13.86
CA ILE A 304 3.67 -1.42 14.45
C ILE A 304 3.29 -0.15 15.23
N PHE A 305 2.18 0.48 14.89
CA PHE A 305 1.69 1.68 15.57
C PHE A 305 0.94 1.38 16.87
N THR A 306 0.66 0.13 17.19
CA THR A 306 0.04 -0.27 18.46
C THR A 306 0.97 -0.09 19.65
N THR A 307 2.31 -0.04 19.45
CA THR A 307 3.26 0.39 20.47
C THR A 307 3.37 1.92 20.44
N PRO A 308 2.79 2.64 21.41
CA PRO A 308 2.69 4.10 21.36
C PRO A 308 4.06 4.78 21.24
N LYS A 309 4.12 5.81 20.40
CA LYS A 309 5.24 6.75 20.18
C LYS A 309 6.47 6.16 19.48
N VAL A 310 6.63 4.85 19.31
CA VAL A 310 7.85 4.28 18.72
C VAL A 310 7.91 4.56 17.22
N ALA A 311 7.01 3.96 16.43
CA ALA A 311 6.96 4.16 14.98
C ALA A 311 6.73 5.64 14.62
N GLN A 312 5.86 6.35 15.38
CA GLN A 312 5.61 7.77 15.15
C GLN A 312 6.88 8.62 15.24
N LYS A 313 7.68 8.44 16.31
CA LYS A 313 8.92 9.22 16.49
C LYS A 313 9.95 8.93 15.39
N ILE A 314 10.12 7.66 15.04
CA ILE A 314 11.08 7.24 14.01
C ILE A 314 10.67 7.80 12.65
N LEU A 315 9.42 7.63 12.25
CA LEU A 315 8.94 8.11 10.95
C LEU A 315 8.88 9.64 10.89
N ALA A 316 8.45 10.31 11.96
CA ALA A 316 8.42 11.77 12.00
C ALA A 316 9.83 12.36 11.81
N ALA A 317 10.84 11.77 12.44
CA ALA A 317 12.24 12.17 12.23
C ALA A 317 12.77 11.81 10.83
N ALA A 318 12.37 10.65 10.29
CA ALA A 318 12.83 10.21 8.97
C ALA A 318 12.24 11.06 7.83
N PHE A 319 10.95 11.43 7.93
CA PHE A 319 10.23 12.15 6.88
C PHE A 319 10.18 13.67 7.09
N ASP A 320 10.71 14.16 8.22
CA ASP A 320 10.58 15.56 8.65
C ASP A 320 9.11 16.04 8.60
N THR A 321 8.20 15.17 9.02
CA THR A 321 6.75 15.37 8.89
C THR A 321 6.03 14.83 10.11
N PRO A 322 5.03 15.54 10.67
CA PRO A 322 4.23 15.06 11.79
C PRO A 322 3.51 13.74 11.47
N ILE A 323 3.71 12.72 12.31
CA ILE A 323 3.02 11.42 12.19
C ILE A 323 1.95 11.32 13.29
N LYS A 324 0.69 11.22 12.88
CA LYS A 324 -0.47 10.99 13.75
C LYS A 324 -0.83 9.50 13.76
N VAL A 325 -1.48 9.05 14.81
CA VAL A 325 -2.05 7.70 14.90
C VAL A 325 -3.44 7.83 15.51
N MET A 326 -4.43 7.23 14.86
CA MET A 326 -5.80 7.23 15.34
C MET A 326 -6.03 6.10 16.35
N ALA A 327 -7.02 6.25 17.24
CA ALA A 327 -7.42 5.20 18.16
C ALA A 327 -7.90 3.92 17.41
N THR A 328 -8.41 4.07 16.19
CA THR A 328 -8.89 3.01 15.29
C THR A 328 -7.81 2.49 14.33
N ALA A 329 -6.53 2.77 14.60
CA ALA A 329 -5.42 2.44 13.68
C ALA A 329 -5.31 0.94 13.32
N ALA A 330 -5.88 0.04 14.12
CA ALA A 330 -5.90 -1.40 13.87
C ALA A 330 -7.02 -1.85 12.91
N GLU A 331 -8.07 -1.03 12.69
CA GLU A 331 -9.30 -1.40 11.99
C GLU A 331 -9.58 -0.53 10.74
N GLY A 332 -8.56 0.16 10.25
CA GLY A 332 -8.68 1.20 9.25
C GLY A 332 -9.44 0.80 7.98
N GLY A 333 -9.15 -0.37 7.39
CA GLY A 333 -9.80 -0.80 6.14
C GLY A 333 -11.32 -0.94 6.27
N ALA A 334 -11.79 -1.66 7.29
CA ALA A 334 -13.23 -1.88 7.52
C ALA A 334 -13.97 -0.56 7.79
N TRP A 335 -13.38 0.33 8.59
CA TRP A 335 -13.93 1.66 8.86
C TRP A 335 -14.01 2.51 7.59
N GLY A 336 -12.95 2.53 6.77
CA GLY A 336 -12.93 3.26 5.51
C GLY A 336 -13.99 2.77 4.53
N MET A 337 -14.19 1.45 4.45
CA MET A 337 -15.28 0.86 3.64
C MET A 337 -16.66 1.31 4.12
N ALA A 338 -16.90 1.32 5.43
CA ALA A 338 -18.16 1.78 5.99
C ALA A 338 -18.44 3.25 5.66
N VAL A 339 -17.42 4.11 5.75
CA VAL A 339 -17.53 5.54 5.40
C VAL A 339 -17.78 5.74 3.90
N LEU A 340 -17.17 4.91 3.03
CA LEU A 340 -17.40 5.00 1.59
C LEU A 340 -18.80 4.48 1.19
N ALA A 341 -19.42 3.64 2.01
CA ALA A 341 -20.75 3.08 1.75
C ALA A 341 -21.89 3.99 2.25
N ASP A 342 -21.62 4.93 3.17
CA ASP A 342 -22.59 5.89 3.72
C ASP A 342 -22.80 7.08 2.75
#